data_164bd4789af47f15e7a5bfc051075c31
#
_entry.id   164bd4789af47f15e7a5bfc051075c31
#
_cell.length_a   1.000
_cell.length_b   1.000
_cell.length_c   1.000
_cell.angle_alpha   90.00
_cell.angle_beta   90.00
_cell.angle_gamma   90.00
#
_symmetry.space_group_name_H-M   'P 1'
#
loop_
_entity.id
_entity.type
_entity.pdbx_description
1 polymer ?
#
loop_
_entity_poly.entity_id
_entity_poly.type
_entity_poly.pdbx_seq_one_letter_code
_entity_poly.pdbx_strand_id
1 'polypeptide(L)'
;MAKLPPPTDRVGDAIDAYHAARPDKPRPHLGASVLGHHCDRWIWLSFRWAVREQFPGRIRRLFRRGHNEETILAQDLRAIGIDLRHTGYDQKTVVLGGHLGGSVDGIVESGVPGAEQSRHIVEFKTHALKSFEDLIKTCVLDSKPMHWCQM
;
A
#
# COMPACT_ATOMS: atom_id res chain seq x y z
N MET A 1 -22.97 -27.63 -31.85
CA MET A 1 -22.96 -27.44 -30.38
C MET A 1 -23.15 -25.96 -30.08
N ALA A 2 -24.22 -25.60 -29.35
CA ALA A 2 -24.41 -24.22 -28.89
C ALA A 2 -23.35 -23.87 -27.85
N LYS A 3 -22.62 -22.76 -28.05
CA LYS A 3 -21.70 -22.23 -27.04
C LYS A 3 -22.51 -21.76 -25.82
N LEU A 4 -22.25 -22.34 -24.66
CA LEU A 4 -22.79 -21.83 -23.39
C LEU A 4 -22.30 -20.39 -23.19
N PRO A 5 -23.13 -19.44 -22.75
CA PRO A 5 -22.66 -18.12 -22.36
C PRO A 5 -21.63 -18.24 -21.24
N PRO A 6 -20.63 -17.35 -21.16
CA PRO A 6 -19.67 -17.36 -20.09
C PRO A 6 -20.38 -17.27 -18.73
N PRO A 7 -19.91 -17.99 -17.70
CA PRO A 7 -20.52 -17.92 -16.38
C PRO A 7 -20.43 -16.49 -15.84
N THR A 8 -21.54 -15.94 -15.41
CA THR A 8 -21.60 -14.64 -14.73
C THR A 8 -21.38 -14.85 -13.23
N ASP A 9 -20.31 -14.29 -12.69
CA ASP A 9 -20.02 -14.30 -11.25
C ASP A 9 -20.87 -13.23 -10.53
N ARG A 10 -22.17 -13.47 -10.40
CA ARG A 10 -23.11 -12.54 -9.76
C ARG A 10 -22.76 -12.22 -8.31
N VAL A 11 -22.14 -13.16 -7.59
CA VAL A 11 -21.73 -12.96 -6.20
C VAL A 11 -20.48 -12.06 -6.16
N GLY A 12 -19.50 -12.31 -7.02
CA GLY A 12 -18.32 -11.47 -7.17
C GLY A 12 -18.68 -10.03 -7.54
N ASP A 13 -19.58 -9.87 -8.50
CA ASP A 13 -20.07 -8.54 -8.94
C ASP A 13 -20.79 -7.81 -7.79
N ALA A 14 -21.63 -8.49 -7.01
CA ALA A 14 -22.31 -7.90 -5.85
C ALA A 14 -21.32 -7.47 -4.76
N ILE A 15 -20.30 -8.27 -4.49
CA ILE A 15 -19.22 -7.94 -3.55
C ILE A 15 -18.44 -6.73 -4.04
N ASP A 16 -18.10 -6.67 -5.32
CA ASP A 16 -17.37 -5.54 -5.90
C ASP A 16 -18.21 -4.26 -5.87
N ALA A 17 -19.52 -4.34 -6.18
CA ALA A 17 -20.45 -3.21 -6.06
C ALA A 17 -20.52 -2.69 -4.62
N TYR A 18 -20.61 -3.58 -3.63
CA TYR A 18 -20.58 -3.21 -2.21
C TYR A 18 -19.30 -2.45 -1.83
N HIS A 19 -18.15 -2.93 -2.28
CA HIS A 19 -16.89 -2.25 -1.99
C HIS A 19 -16.73 -0.93 -2.75
N ALA A 20 -17.22 -0.84 -3.98
CA ALA A 20 -17.20 0.39 -4.77
C ALA A 20 -18.08 1.50 -4.16
N ALA A 21 -19.21 1.14 -3.56
CA ALA A 21 -20.14 2.07 -2.94
C ALA A 21 -19.65 2.67 -1.60
N ARG A 22 -18.57 2.14 -1.01
CA ARG A 22 -18.04 2.68 0.26
C ARG A 22 -17.41 4.05 0.02
N PRO A 23 -17.78 5.08 0.80
CA PRO A 23 -17.20 6.42 0.65
C PRO A 23 -15.72 6.41 1.04
N ASP A 24 -14.90 7.10 0.26
CA ASP A 24 -13.53 7.41 0.66
C ASP A 24 -13.51 8.65 1.55
N LYS A 25 -12.81 8.56 2.66
CA LYS A 25 -12.53 9.73 3.48
C LYS A 25 -11.49 10.60 2.75
N PRO A 26 -11.77 11.89 2.50
CA PRO A 26 -10.80 12.79 1.91
C PRO A 26 -9.60 12.93 2.85
N ARG A 27 -8.39 12.85 2.30
CA ARG A 27 -7.16 13.12 3.07
C ARG A 27 -6.91 14.62 3.12
N PRO A 28 -6.55 15.20 4.28
CA PRO A 28 -6.27 16.64 4.41
C PRO A 28 -4.88 17.01 3.85
N HIS A 29 -4.10 16.05 3.40
CA HIS A 29 -2.73 16.21 2.92
C HIS A 29 -2.47 15.36 1.68
N LEU A 30 -1.43 15.69 0.94
CA LEU A 30 -0.89 14.82 -0.11
C LEU A 30 -0.26 13.58 0.54
N GLY A 31 -0.67 12.39 0.13
CA GLY A 31 -0.10 11.15 0.64
C GLY A 31 1.29 10.88 0.07
N ALA A 32 2.23 10.44 0.90
CA ALA A 32 3.56 10.06 0.46
C ALA A 32 3.55 9.00 -0.66
N SER A 33 2.54 8.12 -0.65
CA SER A 33 2.36 7.06 -1.66
C SER A 33 2.17 7.53 -3.10
N VAL A 34 1.95 8.83 -3.35
CA VAL A 34 1.76 9.37 -4.70
C VAL A 34 2.94 10.19 -5.20
N LEU A 35 3.98 10.41 -4.38
CA LEU A 35 5.12 11.28 -4.72
C LEU A 35 5.90 10.81 -5.95
N GLY A 36 6.01 9.51 -6.15
CA GLY A 36 6.71 8.94 -7.32
C GLY A 36 5.84 8.80 -8.58
N HIS A 37 4.68 9.45 -8.63
CA HIS A 37 3.84 9.43 -9.83
C HIS A 37 4.51 10.16 -10.97
N HIS A 38 4.50 9.58 -12.18
CA HIS A 38 5.20 10.09 -13.38
C HIS A 38 4.70 11.44 -13.90
N CYS A 39 3.56 11.92 -13.41
CA CYS A 39 2.93 13.16 -13.86
C CYS A 39 2.79 14.15 -12.70
N ASP A 40 3.66 15.17 -12.65
CA ASP A 40 3.65 16.22 -11.63
C ASP A 40 2.34 17.01 -11.61
N ARG A 41 1.74 17.23 -12.79
CA ARG A 41 0.43 17.89 -12.89
C ARG A 41 -0.65 17.08 -12.19
N TRP A 42 -0.63 15.75 -12.28
CA TRP A 42 -1.57 14.89 -11.60
C TRP A 42 -1.38 14.98 -10.08
N ILE A 43 -0.13 14.96 -9.60
CA ILE A 43 0.21 15.14 -8.18
C ILE A 43 -0.35 16.48 -7.68
N TRP A 44 -0.12 17.57 -8.42
CA TRP A 44 -0.60 18.89 -8.06
C TRP A 44 -2.13 18.98 -8.03
N LEU A 45 -2.82 18.42 -9.04
CA LEU A 45 -4.29 18.40 -9.09
C LEU A 45 -4.88 17.54 -7.97
N SER A 46 -4.24 16.44 -7.62
CA SER A 46 -4.63 15.58 -6.49
C SER A 46 -4.47 16.32 -5.15
N PHE A 47 -3.37 17.03 -4.97
CA PHE A 47 -3.15 17.89 -3.81
C PHE A 47 -4.22 18.97 -3.68
N ARG A 48 -4.64 19.57 -4.79
CA ARG A 48 -5.70 20.60 -4.84
C ARG A 48 -7.13 20.01 -4.80
N TRP A 49 -7.25 18.70 -4.70
CA TRP A 49 -8.52 17.96 -4.76
C TRP A 49 -9.34 18.19 -6.02
N ALA A 50 -8.71 18.68 -7.08
CA ALA A 50 -9.32 18.86 -8.38
C ALA A 50 -9.51 17.51 -9.11
N VAL A 51 -8.70 16.52 -8.79
CA VAL A 51 -8.82 15.13 -9.24
C VAL A 51 -8.90 14.21 -8.03
N ARG A 52 -9.87 13.30 -8.04
CA ARG A 52 -9.99 12.23 -7.05
C ARG A 52 -10.00 10.91 -7.78
N GLU A 53 -9.09 10.05 -7.40
CA GLU A 53 -9.06 8.69 -7.92
C GLU A 53 -10.23 7.89 -7.34
N GLN A 54 -10.99 7.25 -8.21
CA GLN A 54 -12.08 6.34 -7.82
C GLN A 54 -11.64 4.91 -8.09
N PHE A 55 -11.57 4.12 -7.05
CA PHE A 55 -11.15 2.73 -7.18
C PHE A 55 -12.35 1.80 -7.37
N PRO A 56 -12.32 0.94 -8.40
CA PRO A 56 -13.30 -0.16 -8.54
C PRO A 56 -13.31 -1.06 -7.30
N GLY A 57 -14.43 -1.71 -7.02
CA GLY A 57 -14.58 -2.59 -5.85
C GLY A 57 -13.53 -3.68 -5.77
N ARG A 58 -13.14 -4.27 -6.90
CA ARG A 58 -12.05 -5.23 -6.98
C ARG A 58 -10.72 -4.68 -6.43
N ILE A 59 -10.36 -3.43 -6.77
CA ILE A 59 -9.13 -2.79 -6.28
C ILE A 59 -9.24 -2.51 -4.78
N ARG A 60 -10.41 -2.08 -4.30
CA ARG A 60 -10.64 -1.87 -2.85
C ARG A 60 -10.52 -3.17 -2.04
N ARG A 61 -10.95 -4.29 -2.62
CA ARG A 61 -10.73 -5.63 -2.03
C ARG A 61 -9.25 -5.97 -1.95
N LEU A 62 -8.49 -5.59 -2.97
CA LEU A 62 -7.04 -5.78 -3.00
C LEU A 62 -6.35 -4.97 -1.89
N PHE A 63 -6.74 -3.71 -1.69
CA PHE A 63 -6.24 -2.88 -0.57
C PHE A 63 -6.55 -3.51 0.78
N ARG A 64 -7.79 -4.01 0.98
CA ARG A 64 -8.14 -4.72 2.22
C ARG A 64 -7.27 -5.95 2.44
N ARG A 65 -6.98 -6.71 1.39
CA ARG A 65 -6.06 -7.85 1.47
C ARG A 65 -4.67 -7.40 1.90
N GLY A 66 -4.14 -6.33 1.32
CA GLY A 66 -2.85 -5.75 1.72
C GLY A 66 -2.80 -5.46 3.22
N HIS A 67 -3.80 -4.76 3.75
CA HIS A 67 -3.88 -4.46 5.19
C HIS A 67 -3.93 -5.71 6.10
N ASN A 68 -4.58 -6.80 5.64
CA ASN A 68 -4.57 -8.04 6.39
C ASN A 68 -3.18 -8.69 6.39
N GLU A 69 -2.48 -8.68 5.25
CA GLU A 69 -1.13 -9.22 5.13
C GLU A 69 -0.11 -8.41 5.97
N GLU A 70 -0.24 -7.08 6.09
CA GLU A 70 0.58 -6.26 6.99
C GLU A 70 0.54 -6.78 8.43
N THR A 71 -0.65 -7.14 8.91
CA THR A 71 -0.82 -7.68 10.27
C THR A 71 -0.10 -9.02 10.43
N ILE A 72 -0.23 -9.91 9.45
CA ILE A 72 0.40 -11.23 9.47
C ILE A 72 1.93 -11.10 9.43
N LEU A 73 2.45 -10.30 8.49
CA LEU A 73 3.89 -10.06 8.36
C LEU A 73 4.49 -9.43 9.62
N ALA A 74 3.77 -8.49 10.25
CA ALA A 74 4.21 -7.90 11.52
C ALA A 74 4.29 -8.93 12.66
N GLN A 75 3.37 -9.90 12.69
CA GLN A 75 3.41 -11.01 13.65
C GLN A 75 4.59 -11.94 13.39
N ASP A 76 4.83 -12.30 12.13
CA ASP A 76 5.95 -13.16 11.74
C ASP A 76 7.30 -12.53 12.07
N LEU A 77 7.49 -11.23 11.80
CA LEU A 77 8.71 -10.52 12.14
C LEU A 77 8.96 -10.52 13.67
N ARG A 78 7.91 -10.30 14.47
CA ARG A 78 8.02 -10.37 15.94
C ARG A 78 8.33 -11.79 16.42
N ALA A 79 7.76 -12.81 15.79
CA ALA A 79 7.99 -14.21 16.16
C ALA A 79 9.44 -14.66 15.96
N ILE A 80 10.17 -14.07 15.00
CA ILE A 80 11.60 -14.32 14.80
C ILE A 80 12.50 -13.42 15.63
N GLY A 81 11.95 -12.63 16.58
CA GLY A 81 12.71 -11.82 17.53
C GLY A 81 13.01 -10.38 17.11
N ILE A 82 12.41 -9.88 16.03
CA ILE A 82 12.53 -8.47 15.63
C ILE A 82 11.66 -7.60 16.53
N ASP A 83 12.25 -6.56 17.15
CA ASP A 83 11.50 -5.57 17.93
C ASP A 83 10.80 -4.57 16.99
N LEU A 84 9.66 -4.99 16.46
CA LEU A 84 8.82 -4.21 15.55
C LEU A 84 7.70 -3.53 16.32
N ARG A 85 7.67 -2.19 16.28
CA ARG A 85 6.69 -1.33 16.95
C ARG A 85 5.90 -0.48 15.96
N HIS A 86 4.88 0.20 16.45
CA HIS A 86 4.08 1.17 15.71
C HIS A 86 3.45 0.61 14.43
N THR A 87 2.80 -0.56 14.54
CA THR A 87 2.08 -1.22 13.45
C THR A 87 0.57 -1.10 13.62
N GLY A 88 -0.19 -1.25 12.55
CA GLY A 88 -1.65 -1.27 12.56
C GLY A 88 -2.26 0.05 13.05
N TYR A 89 -2.98 0.05 14.16
CA TYR A 89 -3.63 1.26 14.70
C TYR A 89 -2.68 2.23 15.41
N ASP A 90 -1.47 1.79 15.76
CA ASP A 90 -0.43 2.61 16.41
C ASP A 90 0.59 3.17 15.41
N GLN A 91 0.31 3.13 14.12
CA GLN A 91 1.22 3.64 13.09
C GLN A 91 1.59 5.09 13.34
N LYS A 92 2.87 5.41 13.18
CA LYS A 92 3.35 6.80 13.27
C LYS A 92 3.10 7.51 11.94
N THR A 93 2.54 8.70 12.04
CA THR A 93 2.33 9.59 10.90
C THR A 93 3.42 10.64 10.86
N VAL A 94 4.02 10.81 9.71
CA VAL A 94 4.97 11.90 9.42
C VAL A 94 4.25 12.95 8.60
N VAL A 95 4.40 14.21 8.97
CA VAL A 95 3.84 15.36 8.24
C VAL A 95 4.96 16.35 7.96
N LEU A 96 5.12 16.73 6.70
CA LEU A 96 6.10 17.71 6.24
C LEU A 96 5.39 18.97 5.73
N GLY A 97 5.76 20.12 6.24
CA GLY A 97 5.23 21.42 5.82
C GLY A 97 3.72 21.60 5.94
N GLY A 98 3.04 20.73 6.71
CA GLY A 98 1.58 20.72 6.84
C GLY A 98 0.81 20.20 5.62
N HIS A 99 1.49 19.84 4.53
CA HIS A 99 0.86 19.51 3.26
C HIS A 99 1.15 18.07 2.78
N LEU A 100 2.29 17.52 3.12
CA LEU A 100 2.69 16.15 2.79
C LEU A 100 2.62 15.28 4.03
N GLY A 101 1.97 14.14 3.95
CA GLY A 101 1.89 13.22 5.07
C GLY A 101 1.87 11.76 4.64
N GLY A 102 2.33 10.90 5.53
CA GLY A 102 2.30 9.46 5.36
C GLY A 102 2.41 8.76 6.70
N SER A 103 1.84 7.58 6.81
CA SER A 103 2.05 6.69 7.95
C SER A 103 3.06 5.62 7.56
N VAL A 104 3.95 5.28 8.47
CA VAL A 104 4.86 4.15 8.31
C VAL A 104 4.14 2.87 8.77
N ASP A 105 4.37 1.75 8.10
CA ASP A 105 3.74 0.48 8.46
C ASP A 105 4.33 -0.12 9.73
N GLY A 106 5.53 0.32 10.12
CA GLY A 106 6.15 -0.04 11.38
C GLY A 106 7.53 0.59 11.55
N ILE A 107 8.05 0.50 12.77
CA ILE A 107 9.42 0.87 13.13
C ILE A 107 10.06 -0.33 13.81
N VAL A 108 11.13 -0.83 13.22
CA VAL A 108 12.02 -1.81 13.86
C VAL A 108 12.98 -1.05 14.75
N GLU A 109 13.01 -1.37 16.02
CA GLU A 109 13.98 -0.80 16.98
C GLU A 109 15.29 -1.59 16.99
N SER A 110 15.23 -2.92 16.76
CA SER A 110 16.39 -3.81 16.77
C SER A 110 16.04 -5.21 16.25
N GLY A 111 17.05 -6.06 16.07
CA GLY A 111 16.88 -7.50 15.84
C GLY A 111 16.81 -7.90 14.37
N VAL A 112 17.07 -7.00 13.42
CA VAL A 112 17.17 -7.38 12.01
C VAL A 112 18.46 -8.18 11.79
N PRO A 113 18.39 -9.41 11.25
CA PRO A 113 19.60 -10.21 10.99
C PRO A 113 20.62 -9.45 10.13
N GLY A 114 21.85 -9.31 10.66
CA GLY A 114 22.94 -8.54 10.02
C GLY A 114 22.87 -7.03 10.24
N ALA A 115 21.87 -6.53 10.98
CA ALA A 115 21.73 -5.12 11.36
C ALA A 115 21.03 -4.98 12.72
N GLU A 116 21.43 -5.80 13.69
CA GLU A 116 20.71 -6.04 14.95
C GLU A 116 20.57 -4.79 15.83
N GLN A 117 21.48 -3.83 15.71
CA GLN A 117 21.49 -2.58 16.49
C GLN A 117 20.95 -1.37 15.73
N SER A 118 20.49 -1.57 14.49
CA SER A 118 20.04 -0.46 13.66
C SER A 118 18.50 -0.34 13.70
N ARG A 119 18.02 0.92 13.74
CA ARG A 119 16.61 1.21 13.60
C ARG A 119 16.23 1.28 12.11
N HIS A 120 15.08 0.75 11.76
CA HIS A 120 14.59 0.75 10.40
C HIS A 120 13.12 1.20 10.34
N ILE A 121 12.76 1.95 9.32
CA ILE A 121 11.38 2.14 8.93
C ILE A 121 10.97 0.92 8.09
N VAL A 122 9.77 0.42 8.33
CA VAL A 122 9.21 -0.71 7.60
C VAL A 122 8.03 -0.24 6.75
N GLU A 123 8.02 -0.67 5.51
CA GLU A 123 6.92 -0.50 4.57
C GLU A 123 6.60 -1.87 3.96
N PHE A 124 5.38 -2.36 4.18
CA PHE A 124 4.92 -3.64 3.65
C PHE A 124 4.27 -3.45 2.27
N LYS A 125 4.71 -4.22 1.28
CA LYS A 125 4.12 -4.21 -0.06
C LYS A 125 3.82 -5.62 -0.53
N THR A 126 2.58 -5.85 -0.94
CA THR A 126 2.18 -7.11 -1.56
C THR A 126 2.26 -7.00 -3.08
N HIS A 127 2.80 -8.02 -3.72
CA HIS A 127 2.97 -8.08 -5.16
C HIS A 127 2.37 -9.38 -5.74
N ALA A 128 1.89 -9.32 -6.98
CA ALA A 128 1.70 -10.53 -7.77
C ALA A 128 3.07 -11.14 -8.11
N LEU A 129 3.14 -12.47 -8.29
CA LEU A 129 4.39 -13.21 -8.51
C LEU A 129 5.28 -12.54 -9.58
N LYS A 130 4.73 -12.28 -10.77
CA LYS A 130 5.48 -11.62 -11.85
C LYS A 130 6.08 -10.28 -11.43
N SER A 131 5.32 -9.47 -10.71
CA SER A 131 5.77 -8.15 -10.23
C SER A 131 6.87 -8.27 -9.17
N PHE A 132 6.85 -9.34 -8.37
CA PHE A 132 7.90 -9.65 -7.41
C PHE A 132 9.17 -10.15 -8.09
N GLU A 133 9.05 -11.01 -9.10
CA GLU A 133 10.17 -11.47 -9.91
C GLU A 133 10.87 -10.32 -10.64
N ASP A 134 10.10 -9.35 -11.15
CA ASP A 134 10.65 -8.13 -11.77
C ASP A 134 11.41 -7.30 -10.73
N LEU A 135 10.87 -7.16 -9.51
CA LEU A 135 11.50 -6.44 -8.40
C LEU A 135 12.86 -7.05 -8.01
N ILE A 136 12.94 -8.38 -7.93
CA ILE A 136 14.20 -9.09 -7.63
C ILE A 136 15.27 -8.81 -8.69
N LYS A 137 14.87 -8.69 -9.96
CA LYS A 137 15.79 -8.50 -11.08
C LYS A 137 16.32 -7.06 -11.21
N THR A 138 15.49 -6.08 -10.90
CA THR A 138 15.74 -4.67 -11.25
C THR A 138 15.80 -3.71 -10.07
N CYS A 139 15.62 -4.19 -8.84
CA CYS A 139 15.48 -3.43 -7.59
C CYS A 139 14.22 -2.51 -7.52
N VAL A 140 14.00 -1.91 -6.34
CA VAL A 140 12.83 -1.06 -6.07
C VAL A 140 12.87 0.23 -6.85
N LEU A 141 14.04 0.86 -6.95
CA LEU A 141 14.20 2.17 -7.62
C LEU A 141 13.72 2.12 -9.07
N ASP A 142 14.15 1.10 -9.82
CA ASP A 142 13.85 0.99 -11.25
C ASP A 142 12.47 0.41 -11.54
N SER A 143 12.06 -0.60 -10.78
CA SER A 143 10.79 -1.30 -11.02
C SER A 143 9.57 -0.63 -10.38
N LYS A 144 9.77 0.09 -9.27
CA LYS A 144 8.69 0.65 -8.44
C LYS A 144 9.04 2.05 -7.92
N PRO A 145 9.23 3.05 -8.79
CA PRO A 145 9.65 4.38 -8.39
C PRO A 145 8.70 5.05 -7.38
N MET A 146 7.38 4.77 -7.45
CA MET A 146 6.43 5.26 -6.46
C MET A 146 6.67 4.68 -5.07
N HIS A 147 7.03 3.40 -4.96
CA HIS A 147 7.38 2.79 -3.68
C HIS A 147 8.71 3.32 -3.15
N TRP A 148 9.69 3.53 -4.04
CA TRP A 148 10.97 4.13 -3.68
C TRP A 148 10.80 5.55 -3.09
N CYS A 149 10.00 6.39 -3.72
CA CYS A 149 9.74 7.75 -3.24
C CYS A 149 8.94 7.80 -1.91
N GLN A 150 8.26 6.72 -1.55
CA GLN A 150 7.52 6.61 -0.30
C GLN A 150 8.43 6.28 0.89
N MET A 151 9.53 5.56 0.63
CA MET A 151 10.53 5.17 1.63
C MET A 151 11.54 6.28 1.91
#